data_6df7f0d0c3e64da15e599538f625051f
#
_entry.id   6df7f0d0c3e64da15e599538f625051f
#
_cell.length_a   1.000
_cell.length_b   1.000
_cell.length_c   1.000
_cell.angle_alpha   90.00
_cell.angle_beta   90.00
_cell.angle_gamma   90.00
#
_symmetry.space_group_name_H-M   'P 1'
#
loop_
_entity.id
_entity.type
_entity.pdbx_description
1 polymer ?
#
loop_
_entity_poly.entity_id
_entity_poly.type
_entity_poly.pdbx_seq_one_letter_code
_entity_poly.pdbx_strand_id
1 'polypeptide(L)'
;PRLRIVIPLDKTASADEYEPCARKLASLIGIEFCDPTTFEASRLMYWASTCADSEYVYVVNDMPFCSLNGILNTYGDWQDVTQWPQVPGAEAIERRRLAKQEDPTTKSGVVGAFCRTYRIQDAMEKFIPGMYEPTAIPGRYTYTGGSTAGGAVIYDGDLFMYSHHATDPCSGQLVNAFDLIRLHKFANKDDEAKPDTPANRLPSYTAMVALALADKSVADLMTKEKFLSAREAFASSFQVPESANKALEASEDDLEWVNQLARNESGAILKTVNNMIIILKNDPSLKDKIVTDEFAGRGLVMGAVPWNASNERRQWDDADDAGAFWYMETFYDLGSRDRLDDALTIVGASNTINEVKEYLQGLKWDGKKRVERLLPDYLGAEDSVYTHAIMKKSLCAAVAR
;
A
#
# COMPACT_ATOMS: atom_id res chain seq x y z
N PRO A 1 -33.92 -28.19 22.12
CA PRO A 1 -33.62 -27.66 23.46
C PRO A 1 -32.16 -27.26 23.54
N ARG A 2 -31.86 -26.15 24.23
CA ARG A 2 -30.49 -25.74 24.53
C ARG A 2 -30.25 -26.06 26.01
N LEU A 3 -29.24 -26.90 26.27
CA LEU A 3 -28.81 -27.23 27.62
C LEU A 3 -27.59 -26.41 28.00
N ARG A 4 -27.45 -26.05 29.26
CA ARG A 4 -26.26 -25.47 29.84
C ARG A 4 -25.79 -26.37 30.98
N ILE A 5 -24.49 -26.72 30.94
CA ILE A 5 -23.83 -27.49 31.97
C ILE A 5 -22.84 -26.54 32.62
N VAL A 6 -22.94 -26.39 33.93
CA VAL A 6 -22.02 -25.60 34.77
C VAL A 6 -21.28 -26.58 35.67
N ILE A 7 -19.97 -26.61 35.56
CA ILE A 7 -19.09 -27.50 36.36
C ILE A 7 -18.18 -26.62 37.19
N PRO A 8 -18.43 -26.52 38.52
CA PRO A 8 -17.57 -25.78 39.41
C PRO A 8 -16.19 -26.43 39.55
N LEU A 9 -15.12 -25.62 39.48
CA LEU A 9 -13.75 -26.08 39.70
C LEU A 9 -13.32 -25.87 41.14
N ASP A 10 -12.38 -26.71 41.63
CA ASP A 10 -11.82 -26.66 42.98
C ASP A 10 -10.95 -25.41 43.24
N LYS A 11 -10.46 -24.77 42.16
CA LYS A 11 -9.71 -23.51 42.22
C LYS A 11 -9.97 -22.67 40.97
N THR A 12 -9.57 -21.40 41.01
CA THR A 12 -9.62 -20.50 39.87
C THR A 12 -8.63 -20.97 38.77
N ALA A 13 -9.11 -21.09 37.55
CA ALA A 13 -8.26 -21.34 36.39
C ALA A 13 -7.74 -20.03 35.83
N SER A 14 -6.51 -20.00 35.34
CA SER A 14 -6.01 -18.93 34.49
C SER A 14 -6.66 -19.00 33.09
N ALA A 15 -6.53 -17.96 32.30
CA ALA A 15 -7.05 -17.94 30.93
C ALA A 15 -6.49 -19.09 30.08
N ASP A 16 -5.19 -19.39 30.22
CA ASP A 16 -4.53 -20.47 29.51
C ASP A 16 -4.93 -21.87 29.99
N GLU A 17 -5.25 -22.05 31.28
CA GLU A 17 -5.72 -23.31 31.82
C GLU A 17 -7.20 -23.59 31.53
N TYR A 18 -7.99 -22.55 31.25
CA TYR A 18 -9.42 -22.68 31.06
C TYR A 18 -9.76 -23.47 29.79
N GLU A 19 -9.20 -23.12 28.67
CA GLU A 19 -9.56 -23.74 27.38
C GLU A 19 -9.26 -25.24 27.34
N PRO A 20 -8.02 -25.71 27.69
CA PRO A 20 -7.75 -27.15 27.72
C PRO A 20 -8.61 -27.90 28.74
N CYS A 21 -8.88 -27.30 29.88
CA CYS A 21 -9.78 -27.90 30.88
C CYS A 21 -11.21 -28.05 30.34
N ALA A 22 -11.77 -26.97 29.77
CA ALA A 22 -13.12 -26.96 29.20
C ALA A 22 -13.27 -27.95 28.06
N ARG A 23 -12.29 -28.00 27.10
CA ARG A 23 -12.27 -28.95 26.00
C ARG A 23 -12.18 -30.40 26.48
N LYS A 24 -11.39 -30.68 27.47
CA LYS A 24 -11.30 -32.03 28.08
C LYS A 24 -12.61 -32.45 28.72
N LEU A 25 -13.22 -31.59 29.52
CA LEU A 25 -14.52 -31.86 30.10
C LEU A 25 -15.58 -32.07 29.01
N ALA A 26 -15.60 -31.24 28.00
CA ALA A 26 -16.49 -31.39 26.85
C ALA A 26 -16.28 -32.73 26.13
N SER A 27 -15.05 -33.20 25.99
CA SER A 27 -14.73 -34.49 25.34
C SER A 27 -15.29 -35.69 26.13
N LEU A 28 -15.46 -35.58 27.43
CA LEU A 28 -16.06 -36.62 28.29
C LEU A 28 -17.58 -36.68 28.13
N ILE A 29 -18.19 -35.56 27.72
CA ILE A 29 -19.67 -35.43 27.60
C ILE A 29 -20.09 -35.67 26.11
N GLY A 30 -19.25 -35.33 25.19
CA GLY A 30 -19.49 -35.30 23.75
C GLY A 30 -19.24 -33.89 23.20
N ILE A 31 -17.99 -33.63 22.80
CA ILE A 31 -17.56 -32.29 22.37
C ILE A 31 -18.28 -31.82 21.11
N GLU A 32 -18.80 -32.78 20.29
CA GLU A 32 -19.59 -32.52 19.09
C GLU A 32 -20.94 -31.86 19.37
N PHE A 33 -21.43 -31.97 20.61
CA PHE A 33 -22.69 -31.33 21.03
C PHE A 33 -22.46 -29.95 21.69
N CYS A 34 -21.20 -29.57 21.92
CA CYS A 34 -20.85 -28.32 22.58
C CYS A 34 -20.72 -27.17 21.57
N ASP A 35 -21.12 -25.96 22.00
CA ASP A 35 -20.86 -24.74 21.26
C ASP A 35 -19.36 -24.42 21.30
N PRO A 36 -18.64 -24.37 20.16
CA PRO A 36 -17.21 -24.12 20.13
C PRO A 36 -16.80 -22.81 20.82
N THR A 37 -17.67 -21.82 20.83
CA THR A 37 -17.38 -20.53 21.46
C THR A 37 -17.34 -20.60 23.00
N THR A 38 -17.86 -21.69 23.59
CA THR A 38 -17.83 -21.91 25.05
C THR A 38 -16.39 -22.11 25.58
N PHE A 39 -15.46 -22.49 24.72
CA PHE A 39 -14.05 -22.72 25.12
C PHE A 39 -13.23 -21.43 25.22
N GLU A 40 -13.76 -20.30 24.76
CA GLU A 40 -13.12 -19.00 24.89
C GLU A 40 -13.22 -18.49 26.33
N ALA A 41 -12.08 -18.23 27.01
CA ALA A 41 -12.05 -17.80 28.42
C ALA A 41 -12.75 -16.46 28.67
N SER A 42 -12.81 -15.59 27.68
CA SER A 42 -13.48 -14.28 27.73
C SER A 42 -14.96 -14.32 27.35
N ARG A 43 -15.51 -15.49 27.05
CA ARG A 43 -16.87 -15.61 26.54
C ARG A 43 -17.92 -15.26 27.59
N LEU A 44 -18.75 -14.28 27.26
CA LEU A 44 -19.90 -13.92 28.08
C LEU A 44 -21.00 -14.99 27.91
N MET A 45 -21.47 -15.52 29.03
CA MET A 45 -22.62 -16.42 29.08
C MET A 45 -23.82 -15.70 29.70
N TYR A 46 -24.92 -15.58 28.93
CA TYR A 46 -26.16 -15.02 29.44
C TYR A 46 -26.84 -15.99 30.44
N TRP A 47 -27.60 -15.45 31.36
CA TRP A 47 -28.45 -16.26 32.24
C TRP A 47 -29.39 -17.13 31.44
N ALA A 48 -29.66 -18.34 31.96
CA ALA A 48 -30.65 -19.23 31.36
C ALA A 48 -32.02 -18.57 31.42
N SER A 49 -32.72 -18.55 30.31
CA SER A 49 -34.09 -18.04 30.17
C SER A 49 -34.92 -18.94 29.27
N THR A 50 -36.20 -19.05 29.57
CA THR A 50 -37.14 -19.79 28.75
C THR A 50 -38.41 -18.95 28.50
N CYS A 51 -39.19 -19.30 27.48
CA CYS A 51 -40.48 -18.68 27.28
C CYS A 51 -41.44 -19.00 28.41
N ALA A 52 -42.40 -18.12 28.68
CA ALA A 52 -43.33 -18.26 29.80
C ALA A 52 -44.20 -19.53 29.75
N ASP A 53 -44.37 -20.06 28.53
CA ASP A 53 -45.17 -21.27 28.21
C ASP A 53 -44.32 -22.55 28.08
N SER A 54 -43.01 -22.47 28.37
CA SER A 54 -42.09 -23.60 28.27
C SER A 54 -41.66 -24.09 29.65
N GLU A 55 -41.42 -25.39 29.77
CA GLU A 55 -40.89 -25.98 30.95
C GLU A 55 -39.44 -25.57 31.19
N TYR A 56 -39.13 -25.07 32.42
CA TYR A 56 -37.76 -24.77 32.85
C TYR A 56 -37.26 -25.90 33.72
N VAL A 57 -36.25 -26.61 33.23
CA VAL A 57 -35.62 -27.73 33.99
C VAL A 57 -34.30 -27.25 34.60
N TYR A 58 -34.18 -27.43 35.90
CA TYR A 58 -32.97 -27.14 36.66
C TYR A 58 -32.60 -28.30 37.56
N VAL A 59 -31.43 -28.88 37.33
CA VAL A 59 -30.94 -30.04 38.10
C VAL A 59 -29.59 -29.68 38.70
N VAL A 60 -29.44 -29.95 40.00
CA VAL A 60 -28.20 -29.82 40.74
C VAL A 60 -27.74 -31.18 41.19
N ASN A 61 -26.51 -31.56 40.86
CA ASN A 61 -25.87 -32.73 41.46
C ASN A 61 -24.88 -32.22 42.50
N ASP A 62 -25.14 -32.53 43.77
CA ASP A 62 -24.29 -32.16 44.91
C ASP A 62 -23.09 -33.11 45.00
N MET A 63 -22.11 -32.86 44.13
CA MET A 63 -20.85 -33.61 44.01
C MET A 63 -19.67 -32.71 44.36
N PRO A 64 -18.50 -33.26 44.78
CA PRO A 64 -17.30 -32.48 44.96
C PRO A 64 -16.95 -31.68 43.71
N PHE A 65 -16.37 -30.48 43.89
CA PHE A 65 -15.90 -29.65 42.78
C PHE A 65 -14.87 -30.39 41.92
N CYS A 66 -14.91 -30.15 40.66
CA CYS A 66 -14.02 -30.77 39.68
C CYS A 66 -12.57 -30.28 39.91
N SER A 67 -11.63 -31.18 40.02
CA SER A 67 -10.22 -30.79 40.19
C SER A 67 -9.63 -30.31 38.87
N LEU A 68 -9.27 -29.00 38.83
CA LEU A 68 -8.60 -28.40 37.68
C LEU A 68 -7.30 -29.14 37.33
N ASN A 69 -6.44 -29.37 38.35
CA ASN A 69 -5.18 -30.10 38.11
C ASN A 69 -5.44 -31.55 37.73
N GLY A 70 -6.48 -32.18 38.29
CA GLY A 70 -6.88 -33.54 37.90
C GLY A 70 -7.22 -33.68 36.45
N ILE A 71 -7.95 -32.70 35.89
CA ILE A 71 -8.27 -32.68 34.46
C ILE A 71 -7.03 -32.37 33.59
N LEU A 72 -6.25 -31.34 33.95
CA LEU A 72 -5.06 -30.96 33.17
C LEU A 72 -4.02 -32.09 33.16
N ASN A 73 -3.82 -32.84 34.25
CA ASN A 73 -2.91 -33.98 34.32
C ASN A 73 -3.36 -35.17 33.46
N THR A 74 -4.55 -35.17 32.85
CA THR A 74 -4.97 -36.20 31.90
C THR A 74 -4.38 -36.00 30.50
N TYR A 75 -3.78 -34.85 30.25
CA TYR A 75 -2.98 -34.63 29.03
C TYR A 75 -1.56 -35.18 29.22
N GLY A 76 -0.87 -35.47 28.11
CA GLY A 76 0.58 -35.68 28.15
C GLY A 76 1.30 -34.36 28.41
N ASP A 77 0.89 -33.32 27.72
CA ASP A 77 1.23 -31.93 27.92
C ASP A 77 0.01 -31.06 27.61
N TRP A 78 -0.62 -30.47 28.63
CA TRP A 78 -1.78 -29.62 28.41
C TRP A 78 -1.44 -28.27 27.80
N GLN A 79 -0.18 -27.84 27.82
CA GLN A 79 0.30 -26.61 27.19
C GLN A 79 0.43 -26.75 25.68
N ASP A 80 0.55 -27.98 25.18
CA ASP A 80 0.58 -28.28 23.75
C ASP A 80 -0.85 -28.26 23.18
N VAL A 81 -1.21 -27.18 22.49
CA VAL A 81 -2.54 -26.97 21.87
C VAL A 81 -2.90 -28.09 20.89
N THR A 82 -1.92 -28.78 20.32
CA THR A 82 -2.18 -29.91 19.39
C THR A 82 -2.79 -31.13 20.05
N GLN A 83 -2.65 -31.27 21.36
CA GLN A 83 -3.23 -32.35 22.15
C GLN A 83 -4.66 -32.09 22.62
N TRP A 84 -5.16 -30.89 22.43
CA TRP A 84 -6.50 -30.53 22.90
C TRP A 84 -7.59 -31.20 22.05
N PRO A 85 -8.66 -31.73 22.68
CA PRO A 85 -9.80 -32.24 21.95
C PRO A 85 -10.42 -31.20 21.02
N GLN A 86 -10.63 -31.56 19.76
CA GLN A 86 -11.20 -30.68 18.75
C GLN A 86 -12.67 -31.02 18.48
N VAL A 87 -13.48 -30.00 18.24
CA VAL A 87 -14.84 -30.19 17.77
C VAL A 87 -14.79 -30.77 16.36
N PRO A 88 -15.51 -31.88 16.06
CA PRO A 88 -15.55 -32.44 14.72
C PRO A 88 -15.96 -31.38 13.70
N GLY A 89 -15.19 -31.23 12.65
CA GLY A 89 -15.43 -30.21 11.62
C GLY A 89 -14.98 -28.78 11.99
N ALA A 90 -14.26 -28.57 13.10
CA ALA A 90 -13.69 -27.25 13.46
C ALA A 90 -12.84 -26.68 12.32
N GLU A 91 -11.97 -27.50 11.70
CA GLU A 91 -11.21 -27.08 10.53
C GLU A 91 -12.10 -26.63 9.34
N ALA A 92 -13.23 -27.30 9.14
CA ALA A 92 -14.17 -26.90 8.09
C ALA A 92 -14.89 -25.58 8.42
N ILE A 93 -15.14 -25.32 9.70
CA ILE A 93 -15.70 -24.05 10.17
C ILE A 93 -14.68 -22.93 9.99
N GLU A 94 -13.42 -23.15 10.35
CA GLU A 94 -12.33 -22.20 10.15
C GLU A 94 -12.08 -21.94 8.66
N ARG A 95 -12.05 -22.98 7.82
CA ARG A 95 -11.98 -22.83 6.35
C ARG A 95 -13.15 -22.01 5.80
N ARG A 96 -14.36 -22.17 6.35
CA ARG A 96 -15.54 -21.35 5.96
C ARG A 96 -15.43 -19.92 6.46
N ARG A 97 -14.82 -19.68 7.62
CA ARG A 97 -14.53 -18.31 8.11
C ARG A 97 -13.48 -17.64 7.23
N LEU A 98 -12.41 -18.36 6.88
CA LEU A 98 -11.40 -17.92 5.93
C LEU A 98 -12.00 -17.58 4.56
N ALA A 99 -12.83 -18.48 4.00
CA ALA A 99 -13.49 -18.28 2.70
C ALA A 99 -14.48 -17.09 2.67
N LYS A 100 -14.92 -16.60 3.83
CA LYS A 100 -15.75 -15.39 3.96
C LYS A 100 -14.94 -14.12 4.20
N GLN A 101 -13.67 -14.23 4.54
CA GLN A 101 -12.77 -13.08 4.68
C GLN A 101 -12.31 -12.64 3.29
N GLU A 102 -12.44 -11.37 3.03
CA GLU A 102 -11.85 -10.75 1.85
C GLU A 102 -10.32 -10.82 1.96
N ASP A 103 -9.66 -11.20 0.88
CA ASP A 103 -8.20 -11.19 0.80
C ASP A 103 -7.68 -9.79 1.19
N PRO A 104 -6.88 -9.68 2.27
CA PRO A 104 -6.41 -8.39 2.75
C PRO A 104 -5.52 -7.65 1.74
N THR A 105 -4.92 -8.36 0.78
CA THR A 105 -4.08 -7.77 -0.26
C THR A 105 -4.90 -7.07 -1.35
N THR A 106 -6.17 -7.43 -1.53
CA THR A 106 -7.05 -6.78 -2.50
C THR A 106 -7.68 -5.48 -1.99
N LYS A 107 -7.58 -5.23 -0.67
CA LYS A 107 -8.10 -4.01 -0.07
C LYS A 107 -7.37 -2.77 -0.58
N SER A 108 -8.14 -1.73 -0.86
CA SER A 108 -7.58 -0.42 -1.19
C SER A 108 -7.00 0.29 0.05
N GLY A 109 -6.14 1.27 -0.17
CA GLY A 109 -5.58 2.12 0.87
C GLY A 109 -4.53 1.44 1.74
N VAL A 110 -4.32 2.00 2.96
CA VAL A 110 -3.18 1.65 3.83
C VAL A 110 -3.20 0.19 4.27
N VAL A 111 -4.38 -0.36 4.58
CA VAL A 111 -4.51 -1.77 5.03
C VAL A 111 -4.03 -2.73 3.95
N GLY A 112 -4.52 -2.53 2.71
CA GLY A 112 -4.11 -3.36 1.58
C GLY A 112 -2.63 -3.20 1.26
N ALA A 113 -2.13 -1.97 1.20
CA ALA A 113 -0.73 -1.69 0.95
C ALA A 113 0.18 -2.34 2.01
N PHE A 114 -0.18 -2.26 3.30
CA PHE A 114 0.56 -2.92 4.37
C PHE A 114 0.58 -4.44 4.19
N CYS A 115 -0.58 -5.07 3.91
CA CYS A 115 -0.68 -6.52 3.72
C CYS A 115 -0.06 -7.04 2.41
N ARG A 116 0.10 -6.19 1.39
CA ARG A 116 0.90 -6.51 0.19
C ARG A 116 2.40 -6.40 0.45
N THR A 117 2.80 -5.43 1.28
CA THR A 117 4.22 -5.23 1.64
C THR A 117 4.71 -6.28 2.63
N TYR A 118 3.87 -6.64 3.62
CA TYR A 118 4.23 -7.55 4.70
C TYR A 118 3.21 -8.65 4.84
N ARG A 119 3.66 -9.90 4.74
CA ARG A 119 2.90 -11.06 5.17
C ARG A 119 2.95 -11.18 6.69
N ILE A 120 2.21 -12.12 7.27
CA ILE A 120 2.15 -12.32 8.74
C ILE A 120 3.56 -12.51 9.32
N GLN A 121 4.38 -13.37 8.70
CA GLN A 121 5.73 -13.67 9.19
C GLN A 121 6.65 -12.46 9.10
N ASP A 122 6.64 -11.76 7.97
CA ASP A 122 7.42 -10.53 7.78
C ASP A 122 7.02 -9.45 8.79
N ALA A 123 5.72 -9.31 9.05
CA ALA A 123 5.19 -8.36 10.01
C ALA A 123 5.60 -8.70 11.45
N MET A 124 5.56 -9.99 11.81
CA MET A 124 6.05 -10.47 13.11
C MET A 124 7.52 -10.12 13.31
N GLU A 125 8.36 -10.47 12.34
CA GLU A 125 9.81 -10.26 12.44
C GLU A 125 10.17 -8.77 12.52
N LYS A 126 9.54 -7.94 11.70
CA LYS A 126 9.88 -6.51 11.61
C LYS A 126 9.32 -5.69 12.77
N PHE A 127 8.06 -5.89 13.14
CA PHE A 127 7.34 -4.96 14.03
C PHE A 127 7.16 -5.46 15.45
N ILE A 128 7.15 -6.78 15.66
CA ILE A 128 6.97 -7.43 16.98
C ILE A 128 7.98 -8.58 17.17
N PRO A 129 9.29 -8.34 16.96
CA PRO A 129 10.31 -9.39 17.05
C PRO A 129 10.30 -10.05 18.42
N GLY A 130 10.41 -11.39 18.45
CA GLY A 130 10.47 -12.17 19.68
C GLY A 130 9.13 -12.39 20.40
N MET A 131 8.00 -11.87 19.86
CA MET A 131 6.67 -12.13 20.43
C MET A 131 6.12 -13.51 20.05
N TYR A 132 6.62 -14.08 18.96
CA TYR A 132 6.24 -15.40 18.49
C TYR A 132 7.47 -16.22 18.14
N GLU A 133 7.53 -17.46 18.62
CA GLU A 133 8.58 -18.41 18.32
C GLU A 133 8.04 -19.54 17.42
N PRO A 134 8.73 -19.89 16.33
CA PRO A 134 8.30 -20.98 15.46
C PRO A 134 8.38 -22.32 16.19
N THR A 135 7.45 -23.22 15.91
CA THR A 135 7.46 -24.59 16.42
C THR A 135 8.06 -25.56 15.39
N ALA A 136 8.22 -26.82 15.76
CA ALA A 136 8.63 -27.88 14.81
C ALA A 136 7.58 -28.15 13.72
N ILE A 137 6.35 -27.69 13.89
CA ILE A 137 5.25 -27.84 12.92
C ILE A 137 5.21 -26.58 12.07
N PRO A 138 5.40 -26.67 10.74
CA PRO A 138 5.34 -25.52 9.84
C PRO A 138 4.02 -24.74 9.95
N GLY A 139 4.10 -23.42 9.99
CA GLY A 139 2.94 -22.54 10.11
C GLY A 139 2.33 -22.44 11.52
N ARG A 140 2.97 -23.04 12.53
CA ARG A 140 2.58 -22.91 13.95
C ARG A 140 3.64 -22.18 14.75
N TYR A 141 3.16 -21.30 15.62
CA TYR A 141 3.98 -20.44 16.46
C TYR A 141 3.50 -20.48 17.90
N THR A 142 4.44 -20.24 18.81
CA THR A 142 4.17 -20.07 20.25
C THR A 142 4.22 -18.59 20.59
N TYR A 143 3.17 -18.07 21.20
CA TYR A 143 3.18 -16.72 21.76
C TYR A 143 4.01 -16.70 23.05
N THR A 144 5.06 -15.89 23.09
CA THR A 144 6.03 -15.87 24.21
C THR A 144 5.46 -15.25 25.50
N GLY A 145 4.38 -14.48 25.42
CA GLY A 145 3.68 -13.91 26.56
C GLY A 145 2.67 -14.84 27.23
N GLY A 146 2.49 -16.07 26.71
CA GLY A 146 1.58 -17.09 27.22
C GLY A 146 2.30 -18.30 27.79
N SER A 147 1.53 -19.23 28.37
CA SER A 147 2.04 -20.49 28.92
C SER A 147 1.78 -21.71 28.04
N THR A 148 1.05 -21.53 26.93
CA THR A 148 0.73 -22.59 25.97
C THR A 148 1.67 -22.55 24.77
N ALA A 149 1.87 -23.69 24.10
CA ALA A 149 2.76 -23.82 22.94
C ALA A 149 2.01 -24.15 21.66
N GLY A 150 2.46 -23.63 20.50
CA GLY A 150 1.95 -23.98 19.18
C GLY A 150 0.53 -23.54 18.88
N GLY A 151 0.00 -22.59 19.63
CA GLY A 151 -1.38 -22.13 19.53
C GLY A 151 -1.65 -21.06 18.47
N ALA A 152 -0.63 -20.38 17.96
CA ALA A 152 -0.79 -19.43 16.86
C ALA A 152 -0.57 -20.15 15.52
N VAL A 153 -1.56 -20.10 14.64
CA VAL A 153 -1.59 -20.85 13.38
C VAL A 153 -1.73 -19.88 12.23
N ILE A 154 -0.84 -19.99 11.25
CA ILE A 154 -0.86 -19.20 10.03
C ILE A 154 -1.60 -19.96 8.93
N TYR A 155 -2.46 -19.26 8.20
CA TYR A 155 -3.32 -19.80 7.16
C TYR A 155 -3.11 -19.08 5.82
N ASP A 156 -3.56 -19.76 4.76
CA ASP A 156 -3.78 -19.21 3.42
C ASP A 156 -2.57 -18.48 2.84
N GLY A 157 -1.42 -19.20 2.84
CA GLY A 157 -0.21 -18.62 2.24
C GLY A 157 0.32 -17.38 2.96
N ASP A 158 0.25 -17.38 4.29
CA ASP A 158 0.76 -16.29 5.14
C ASP A 158 -0.08 -14.99 5.13
N LEU A 159 -1.38 -15.11 4.79
CA LEU A 159 -2.30 -13.96 4.76
C LEU A 159 -2.98 -13.71 6.09
N PHE A 160 -3.27 -14.77 6.83
CA PHE A 160 -4.02 -14.71 8.07
C PHE A 160 -3.35 -15.52 9.18
N MET A 161 -3.58 -15.09 10.40
CA MET A 161 -3.20 -15.82 11.61
C MET A 161 -4.41 -15.93 12.55
N TYR A 162 -4.53 -17.07 13.21
CA TYR A 162 -5.44 -17.27 14.32
C TYR A 162 -4.67 -17.74 15.55
N SER A 163 -4.92 -17.16 16.71
CA SER A 163 -4.27 -17.54 17.96
C SER A 163 -5.24 -18.19 18.94
N HIS A 164 -4.87 -19.37 19.44
CA HIS A 164 -5.51 -20.09 20.53
C HIS A 164 -4.89 -19.75 21.90
N HIS A 165 -3.86 -18.92 21.93
CA HIS A 165 -3.26 -18.46 23.18
C HIS A 165 -4.18 -17.44 23.84
N ALA A 166 -4.77 -17.78 25.00
CA ALA A 166 -5.78 -16.95 25.66
C ALA A 166 -5.25 -15.56 26.09
N THR A 167 -3.95 -15.46 26.36
CA THR A 167 -3.26 -14.22 26.76
C THR A 167 -2.75 -13.39 25.57
N ASP A 168 -2.83 -13.93 24.36
CA ASP A 168 -2.43 -13.23 23.15
C ASP A 168 -3.43 -12.10 22.83
N PRO A 169 -2.99 -10.87 22.53
CA PRO A 169 -3.88 -9.80 22.06
C PRO A 169 -4.75 -10.17 20.86
N CYS A 170 -4.33 -11.15 20.04
CA CYS A 170 -5.07 -11.67 18.90
C CYS A 170 -5.93 -12.92 19.22
N SER A 171 -6.06 -13.29 20.51
CA SER A 171 -6.77 -14.49 20.92
C SER A 171 -8.18 -14.57 20.34
N GLY A 172 -8.53 -15.75 19.79
CA GLY A 172 -9.88 -16.03 19.27
C GLY A 172 -10.26 -15.25 18.00
N GLN A 173 -9.34 -14.50 17.40
CA GLN A 173 -9.57 -13.68 16.22
C GLN A 173 -8.73 -14.15 15.03
N LEU A 174 -9.33 -14.12 13.84
CA LEU A 174 -8.60 -14.29 12.60
C LEU A 174 -8.11 -12.91 12.15
N VAL A 175 -6.80 -12.71 12.16
CA VAL A 175 -6.17 -11.41 11.89
C VAL A 175 -5.29 -11.46 10.64
N ASN A 176 -5.26 -10.38 9.88
CA ASN A 176 -4.27 -10.12 8.84
C ASN A 176 -3.03 -9.43 9.44
N ALA A 177 -2.00 -9.20 8.64
CA ALA A 177 -0.75 -8.58 9.10
C ALA A 177 -0.96 -7.18 9.73
N PHE A 178 -1.86 -6.36 9.16
CA PHE A 178 -2.16 -5.03 9.71
C PHE A 178 -2.83 -5.12 11.09
N ASP A 179 -3.85 -5.97 11.24
CA ASP A 179 -4.57 -6.12 12.51
C ASP A 179 -3.70 -6.82 13.56
N LEU A 180 -2.85 -7.75 13.19
CA LEU A 180 -1.86 -8.37 14.07
C LEU A 180 -1.00 -7.30 14.76
N ILE A 181 -0.36 -6.44 13.98
CA ILE A 181 0.49 -5.38 14.53
C ILE A 181 -0.31 -4.34 15.31
N ARG A 182 -1.52 -3.99 14.84
CA ARG A 182 -2.43 -3.07 15.53
C ARG A 182 -2.76 -3.55 16.94
N LEU A 183 -3.16 -4.81 17.07
CA LEU A 183 -3.55 -5.38 18.36
C LEU A 183 -2.36 -5.49 19.33
N HIS A 184 -1.20 -5.91 18.84
CA HIS A 184 -0.01 -6.02 19.72
C HIS A 184 0.56 -4.69 20.18
N LYS A 185 0.55 -3.66 19.32
CA LYS A 185 1.18 -2.37 19.65
C LYS A 185 0.23 -1.34 20.24
N PHE A 186 -1.04 -1.41 19.91
CA PHE A 186 -1.95 -0.30 20.14
C PHE A 186 -3.30 -0.69 20.73
N ALA A 187 -3.54 -1.96 21.09
CA ALA A 187 -4.82 -2.38 21.67
C ALA A 187 -5.20 -1.57 22.92
N ASN A 188 -4.23 -1.23 23.76
CA ASN A 188 -4.42 -0.42 24.96
C ASN A 188 -4.99 0.98 24.72
N LYS A 189 -4.91 1.49 23.49
CA LYS A 189 -5.51 2.78 23.13
C LYS A 189 -7.03 2.73 22.99
N ASP A 190 -7.57 1.52 22.90
CA ASP A 190 -9.01 1.30 22.70
C ASP A 190 -9.77 1.11 24.04
N ASP A 191 -9.08 1.11 25.20
CA ASP A 191 -9.66 0.86 26.51
C ASP A 191 -10.81 1.81 26.87
N GLU A 192 -10.75 3.05 26.38
CA GLU A 192 -11.80 4.08 26.59
C GLU A 192 -12.80 4.15 25.43
N ALA A 193 -12.64 3.34 24.39
CA ALA A 193 -13.53 3.36 23.25
C ALA A 193 -14.89 2.75 23.59
N LYS A 194 -15.96 3.27 22.97
CA LYS A 194 -17.29 2.70 23.15
C LYS A 194 -17.36 1.30 22.52
N PRO A 195 -18.07 0.33 23.16
CA PRO A 195 -18.12 -1.07 22.69
C PRO A 195 -18.53 -1.27 21.22
N ASP A 196 -19.34 -0.37 20.67
CA ASP A 196 -19.84 -0.47 19.29
C ASP A 196 -19.05 0.39 18.29
N THR A 197 -17.88 0.88 18.67
CA THR A 197 -17.05 1.70 17.77
C THR A 197 -16.54 0.85 16.61
N PRO A 198 -16.80 1.23 15.34
CA PRO A 198 -16.27 0.52 14.18
C PRO A 198 -14.74 0.47 14.20
N ALA A 199 -14.16 -0.65 13.79
CA ALA A 199 -12.72 -0.89 13.84
C ALA A 199 -11.89 0.25 13.20
N ASN A 200 -12.34 0.80 12.09
CA ASN A 200 -11.67 1.90 11.38
C ASN A 200 -11.74 3.27 12.07
N ARG A 201 -12.50 3.36 13.18
CA ARG A 201 -12.62 4.58 14.02
C ARG A 201 -11.96 4.43 15.39
N LEU A 202 -11.38 3.27 15.66
CA LEU A 202 -10.67 3.03 16.91
C LEU A 202 -9.37 3.83 16.98
N PRO A 203 -8.96 4.31 18.16
CA PRO A 203 -7.67 4.97 18.35
C PRO A 203 -6.48 4.09 17.95
N SER A 204 -6.55 2.77 18.21
CA SER A 204 -5.55 1.80 17.77
C SER A 204 -5.40 1.76 16.25
N TYR A 205 -6.51 1.86 15.51
CA TYR A 205 -6.49 1.87 14.06
C TYR A 205 -5.77 3.11 13.52
N THR A 206 -6.09 4.29 14.07
CA THR A 206 -5.42 5.54 13.69
C THR A 206 -3.92 5.48 13.96
N ALA A 207 -3.52 4.94 15.12
CA ALA A 207 -2.10 4.77 15.46
C ALA A 207 -1.40 3.78 14.52
N MET A 208 -2.06 2.69 14.14
CA MET A 208 -1.53 1.72 13.18
C MET A 208 -1.40 2.29 11.77
N VAL A 209 -2.37 3.10 11.33
CA VAL A 209 -2.27 3.83 10.04
C VAL A 209 -1.06 4.75 10.04
N ALA A 210 -0.83 5.49 11.12
CA ALA A 210 0.34 6.37 11.24
C ALA A 210 1.66 5.57 11.18
N LEU A 211 1.74 4.41 11.86
CA LEU A 211 2.90 3.53 11.80
C LEU A 211 3.13 2.98 10.37
N ALA A 212 2.06 2.55 9.71
CA ALA A 212 2.15 2.02 8.35
C ALA A 212 2.59 3.08 7.34
N LEU A 213 2.10 4.32 7.44
CA LEU A 213 2.48 5.43 6.57
C LEU A 213 3.91 5.94 6.83
N ALA A 214 4.42 5.79 8.05
CA ALA A 214 5.81 6.10 8.40
C ALA A 214 6.79 5.04 7.86
N ASP A 215 6.30 3.85 7.53
CA ASP A 215 7.12 2.81 6.90
C ASP A 215 7.36 3.13 5.42
N LYS A 216 8.65 3.27 5.06
CA LYS A 216 9.05 3.67 3.70
C LYS A 216 8.51 2.71 2.64
N SER A 217 8.59 1.41 2.86
CA SER A 217 8.18 0.40 1.86
C SER A 217 6.67 0.47 1.58
N VAL A 218 5.86 0.67 2.62
CA VAL A 218 4.40 0.83 2.49
C VAL A 218 4.06 2.14 1.79
N ALA A 219 4.71 3.24 2.18
CA ALA A 219 4.49 4.56 1.59
C ALA A 219 4.89 4.60 0.10
N ASP A 220 5.99 3.95 -0.26
CA ASP A 220 6.44 3.85 -1.65
C ASP A 220 5.48 3.01 -2.49
N LEU A 221 5.01 1.86 -1.97
CA LEU A 221 4.00 1.04 -2.65
C LEU A 221 2.69 1.83 -2.87
N MET A 222 2.19 2.50 -1.84
CA MET A 222 0.96 3.32 -1.97
C MET A 222 1.11 4.42 -3.02
N THR A 223 2.28 5.03 -3.13
CA THR A 223 2.53 6.07 -4.13
C THR A 223 2.55 5.47 -5.53
N LYS A 224 3.21 4.32 -5.71
CA LYS A 224 3.21 3.59 -6.99
C LYS A 224 1.80 3.21 -7.42
N GLU A 225 0.99 2.66 -6.51
CA GLU A 225 -0.39 2.28 -6.79
C GLU A 225 -1.28 3.48 -7.13
N LYS A 226 -1.13 4.58 -6.40
CA LYS A 226 -1.83 5.83 -6.68
C LYS A 226 -1.47 6.38 -8.07
N PHE A 227 -0.20 6.31 -8.41
CA PHE A 227 0.29 6.70 -9.73
C PHE A 227 -0.29 5.82 -10.85
N LEU A 228 -0.29 4.50 -10.68
CA LEU A 228 -0.84 3.57 -11.67
C LEU A 228 -2.35 3.76 -11.86
N SER A 229 -3.11 3.89 -10.77
CA SER A 229 -4.56 4.11 -10.84
C SER A 229 -4.93 5.47 -11.46
N ALA A 230 -4.15 6.51 -11.17
CA ALA A 230 -4.31 7.82 -11.78
C ALA A 230 -4.06 7.77 -13.28
N ARG A 231 -3.05 7.03 -13.69
CA ARG A 231 -2.70 6.81 -15.09
C ARG A 231 -3.77 6.04 -15.85
N GLU A 232 -4.34 4.99 -15.26
CA GLU A 232 -5.46 4.23 -15.84
C GLU A 232 -6.71 5.10 -15.98
N ALA A 233 -7.04 5.89 -14.98
CA ALA A 233 -8.16 6.82 -15.01
C ALA A 233 -7.96 7.87 -16.13
N PHE A 234 -6.73 8.34 -16.33
CA PHE A 234 -6.37 9.27 -17.39
C PHE A 234 -6.51 8.63 -18.78
N ALA A 235 -5.97 7.44 -18.98
CA ALA A 235 -6.07 6.71 -20.24
C ALA A 235 -7.53 6.44 -20.64
N SER A 236 -8.42 6.25 -19.68
CA SER A 236 -9.85 6.04 -19.93
C SER A 236 -10.65 7.33 -20.21
N SER A 237 -10.19 8.47 -19.68
CA SER A 237 -10.91 9.76 -19.77
C SER A 237 -10.56 10.58 -20.99
N PHE A 238 -9.37 10.41 -21.53
CA PHE A 238 -8.91 11.05 -22.76
C PHE A 238 -8.65 9.96 -23.79
N GLN A 239 -9.16 10.13 -25.03
CA GLN A 239 -8.82 9.27 -26.17
C GLN A 239 -7.33 9.45 -26.49
N VAL A 240 -6.47 8.83 -25.69
CA VAL A 240 -5.01 8.89 -25.86
C VAL A 240 -4.66 8.06 -27.10
N PRO A 241 -3.93 8.58 -28.06
CA PRO A 241 -3.49 7.82 -29.23
C PRO A 241 -2.72 6.57 -28.79
N GLU A 242 -2.88 5.47 -29.54
CA GLU A 242 -2.26 4.17 -29.26
C GLU A 242 -0.72 4.23 -29.11
N SER A 243 -0.09 5.22 -29.76
CA SER A 243 1.35 5.52 -29.61
C SER A 243 1.74 6.09 -28.25
N ALA A 244 0.83 6.82 -27.58
CA ALA A 244 1.03 7.31 -26.23
C ALA A 244 0.68 6.26 -25.17
N ASN A 245 -0.23 5.32 -25.46
CA ASN A 245 -0.50 4.14 -24.60
C ASN A 245 0.74 3.26 -24.44
N LYS A 246 1.59 3.13 -25.48
CA LYS A 246 2.84 2.35 -25.41
C LYS A 246 3.90 2.98 -24.49
N ALA A 247 3.91 4.31 -24.36
CA ALA A 247 4.71 5.02 -23.34
C ALA A 247 4.10 4.89 -21.93
N LEU A 248 2.86 4.45 -21.85
CA LEU A 248 2.11 4.20 -20.63
C LEU A 248 2.29 2.76 -20.09
N GLU A 249 2.94 1.84 -20.80
CA GLU A 249 3.30 0.49 -20.34
C GLU A 249 4.65 0.50 -19.58
N ALA A 250 4.83 1.47 -18.66
CA ALA A 250 5.99 1.45 -17.75
C ALA A 250 5.94 0.20 -16.88
N SER A 251 7.02 -0.59 -16.90
CA SER A 251 7.20 -1.72 -16.00
C SER A 251 7.34 -1.23 -14.56
N GLU A 252 7.19 -2.12 -13.58
CA GLU A 252 7.43 -1.79 -12.17
C GLU A 252 8.84 -1.22 -11.94
N ASP A 253 9.82 -1.64 -12.74
CA ASP A 253 11.20 -1.15 -12.72
C ASP A 253 11.31 0.33 -13.11
N ASP A 254 10.41 0.84 -13.96
CA ASP A 254 10.38 2.25 -14.36
C ASP A 254 9.91 3.21 -13.24
N LEU A 255 9.48 2.69 -12.12
CA LEU A 255 8.98 3.47 -10.96
C LEU A 255 9.97 3.55 -9.78
N GLU A 256 11.20 3.05 -9.92
CA GLU A 256 12.20 3.11 -8.86
C GLU A 256 12.54 4.55 -8.41
N TRP A 257 12.40 5.54 -9.31
CA TRP A 257 12.63 6.94 -9.00
C TRP A 257 11.66 7.48 -7.93
N VAL A 258 10.49 6.84 -7.73
CA VAL A 258 9.52 7.20 -6.69
C VAL A 258 10.14 7.08 -5.29
N ASN A 259 11.12 6.18 -5.13
CA ASN A 259 11.85 5.98 -3.88
C ASN A 259 12.79 7.13 -3.54
N GLN A 260 13.09 8.03 -4.50
CA GLN A 260 13.92 9.21 -4.32
C GLN A 260 13.14 10.42 -3.77
N LEU A 261 11.79 10.34 -3.78
CA LEU A 261 10.95 11.42 -3.29
C LEU A 261 11.05 11.56 -1.76
N ALA A 262 11.40 12.76 -1.31
CA ALA A 262 11.42 13.10 0.10
C ALA A 262 10.00 13.14 0.68
N ARG A 263 9.81 12.51 1.85
CA ARG A 263 8.52 12.38 2.55
C ARG A 263 8.61 12.95 3.95
N ASN A 264 7.46 13.31 4.51
CA ASN A 264 7.35 13.66 5.93
C ASN A 264 7.20 12.39 6.80
N GLU A 265 7.13 12.58 8.12
CA GLU A 265 6.96 11.48 9.10
C GLU A 265 5.66 10.68 8.91
N SER A 266 4.64 11.25 8.28
CA SER A 266 3.38 10.58 7.93
C SER A 266 3.39 9.90 6.55
N GLY A 267 4.55 9.85 5.87
CA GLY A 267 4.71 9.22 4.56
C GLY A 267 4.23 10.04 3.37
N ALA A 268 3.68 11.25 3.58
CA ALA A 268 3.24 12.13 2.50
C ALA A 268 4.45 12.78 1.79
N ILE A 269 4.36 12.91 0.46
CA ILE A 269 5.41 13.55 -0.35
C ILE A 269 5.54 15.02 0.05
N LEU A 270 6.76 15.46 0.35
CA LEU A 270 7.03 16.85 0.68
C LEU A 270 6.87 17.75 -0.54
N LYS A 271 6.19 18.90 -0.37
CA LYS A 271 5.98 19.91 -1.43
C LYS A 271 7.27 20.73 -1.64
N THR A 272 8.35 20.09 -2.10
CA THR A 272 9.64 20.73 -2.35
C THR A 272 9.91 20.85 -3.84
N VAL A 273 10.70 21.86 -4.24
CA VAL A 273 11.16 22.04 -5.64
C VAL A 273 11.91 20.79 -6.12
N ASN A 274 12.73 20.17 -5.24
CA ASN A 274 13.48 18.98 -5.59
C ASN A 274 12.57 17.79 -5.95
N ASN A 275 11.51 17.55 -5.19
CA ASN A 275 10.54 16.48 -5.50
C ASN A 275 9.83 16.75 -6.84
N MET A 276 9.47 18.00 -7.11
CA MET A 276 8.86 18.37 -8.40
C MET A 276 9.84 18.18 -9.56
N ILE A 277 11.13 18.50 -9.40
CA ILE A 277 12.16 18.24 -10.40
C ILE A 277 12.31 16.72 -10.66
N ILE A 278 12.32 15.90 -9.61
CA ILE A 278 12.41 14.45 -9.74
C ILE A 278 11.23 13.93 -10.54
N ILE A 279 10.01 14.38 -10.25
CA ILE A 279 8.80 13.99 -10.99
C ILE A 279 8.89 14.43 -12.46
N LEU A 280 9.16 15.71 -12.73
CA LEU A 280 9.25 16.24 -14.09
C LEU A 280 10.29 15.53 -14.96
N LYS A 281 11.37 15.03 -14.37
CA LYS A 281 12.45 14.34 -15.08
C LYS A 281 12.22 12.84 -15.27
N ASN A 282 11.41 12.21 -14.43
CA ASN A 282 11.32 10.75 -14.39
C ASN A 282 9.93 10.21 -14.69
N ASP A 283 8.86 10.99 -14.44
CA ASP A 283 7.51 10.57 -14.78
C ASP A 283 7.40 10.30 -16.29
N PRO A 284 7.05 9.09 -16.72
CA PRO A 284 6.97 8.72 -18.13
C PRO A 284 6.09 9.64 -18.97
N SER A 285 5.08 10.29 -18.38
CA SER A 285 4.19 11.23 -19.05
C SER A 285 4.80 12.62 -19.27
N LEU A 286 5.86 12.97 -18.53
CA LEU A 286 6.48 14.30 -18.50
C LEU A 286 7.95 14.27 -18.93
N LYS A 287 8.59 13.11 -18.78
CA LYS A 287 10.01 12.92 -19.08
C LYS A 287 10.32 13.38 -20.51
N ASP A 288 11.34 14.21 -20.65
CA ASP A 288 11.85 14.77 -21.91
C ASP A 288 10.82 15.61 -22.70
N LYS A 289 9.68 15.99 -22.08
CA LYS A 289 8.64 16.79 -22.73
C LYS A 289 8.84 18.29 -22.56
N ILE A 290 9.57 18.72 -21.54
CA ILE A 290 9.76 20.12 -21.16
C ILE A 290 11.16 20.54 -21.56
N VAL A 291 11.25 21.44 -22.52
CA VAL A 291 12.50 21.83 -23.17
C VAL A 291 12.54 23.36 -23.36
N THR A 292 13.71 23.95 -23.36
CA THR A 292 13.92 25.38 -23.68
C THR A 292 14.64 25.53 -25.01
N ASP A 293 14.08 26.31 -25.90
CA ASP A 293 14.77 26.77 -27.10
C ASP A 293 15.74 27.90 -26.71
N GLU A 294 17.05 27.61 -26.77
CA GLU A 294 18.11 28.59 -26.44
C GLU A 294 18.12 29.79 -27.34
N PHE A 295 17.77 29.61 -28.61
CA PHE A 295 17.79 30.69 -29.61
C PHE A 295 16.64 31.68 -29.41
N ALA A 296 15.42 31.14 -29.19
CA ALA A 296 14.23 31.96 -28.99
C ALA A 296 14.02 32.38 -27.54
N GLY A 297 14.71 31.74 -26.58
CA GLY A 297 14.55 31.99 -25.14
C GLY A 297 13.17 31.63 -24.60
N ARG A 298 12.53 30.58 -25.13
CA ARG A 298 11.17 30.20 -24.79
C ARG A 298 11.04 28.71 -24.49
N GLY A 299 10.05 28.36 -23.62
CA GLY A 299 9.70 26.98 -23.33
C GLY A 299 8.99 26.31 -24.52
N LEU A 300 9.26 25.04 -24.70
CA LEU A 300 8.63 24.17 -25.69
C LEU A 300 8.12 22.89 -25.05
N VAL A 301 7.02 22.36 -25.59
CA VAL A 301 6.49 21.04 -25.28
C VAL A 301 6.81 20.09 -26.41
N MET A 302 7.45 18.95 -26.08
CA MET A 302 7.89 17.94 -27.03
C MET A 302 6.88 16.80 -27.11
N GLY A 303 5.76 17.01 -27.80
CA GLY A 303 4.71 16.03 -28.01
C GLY A 303 3.63 15.99 -26.92
N ALA A 304 2.92 14.88 -26.80
CA ALA A 304 1.78 14.76 -25.90
C ALA A 304 2.17 14.83 -24.43
N VAL A 305 1.37 15.56 -23.66
CA VAL A 305 1.45 15.70 -22.20
C VAL A 305 0.08 15.37 -21.60
N PRO A 306 -0.02 15.08 -20.26
CA PRO A 306 -1.28 14.68 -19.64
C PRO A 306 -2.49 15.60 -19.87
N TRP A 307 -2.28 16.87 -20.08
CA TRP A 307 -3.33 17.86 -20.31
C TRP A 307 -3.50 18.26 -21.79
N ASN A 308 -2.65 17.73 -22.70
CA ASN A 308 -2.74 18.01 -24.13
C ASN A 308 -2.23 16.83 -24.95
N ALA A 309 -3.13 16.20 -25.73
CA ALA A 309 -2.86 14.98 -26.51
C ALA A 309 -2.10 15.26 -27.84
N SER A 310 -1.78 16.50 -28.18
CA SER A 310 -1.04 16.81 -29.40
C SER A 310 0.37 16.25 -29.34
N ASN A 311 0.74 15.46 -30.35
CA ASN A 311 2.11 14.92 -30.50
C ASN A 311 3.07 15.91 -31.20
N GLU A 312 2.59 17.09 -31.57
CA GLU A 312 3.40 18.08 -32.24
C GLU A 312 4.24 18.88 -31.23
N ARG A 313 5.46 19.25 -31.65
CA ARG A 313 6.27 20.25 -30.96
C ARG A 313 5.53 21.58 -30.98
N ARG A 314 5.33 22.21 -29.83
CA ARG A 314 4.64 23.50 -29.73
C ARG A 314 5.25 24.36 -28.63
N GLN A 315 4.96 25.65 -28.66
CA GLN A 315 5.36 26.56 -27.60
C GLN A 315 4.59 26.28 -26.33
N TRP A 316 5.28 26.37 -25.17
CA TRP A 316 4.68 26.36 -23.85
C TRP A 316 3.83 27.60 -23.64
N ASP A 317 2.62 27.45 -23.13
CA ASP A 317 1.67 28.53 -22.89
C ASP A 317 1.01 28.44 -21.50
N ASP A 318 0.16 29.40 -21.15
CA ASP A 318 -0.54 29.48 -19.84
C ASP A 318 -1.42 28.24 -19.57
N ALA A 319 -1.91 27.56 -20.62
CA ALA A 319 -2.66 26.32 -20.47
C ALA A 319 -1.75 25.17 -19.99
N ASP A 320 -0.47 25.19 -20.39
CA ASP A 320 0.52 24.23 -19.90
C ASP A 320 0.86 24.45 -18.44
N ASP A 321 0.98 25.71 -18.01
CA ASP A 321 1.19 26.03 -16.59
C ASP A 321 0.02 25.52 -15.73
N ALA A 322 -1.21 25.76 -16.18
CA ALA A 322 -2.39 25.26 -15.49
C ALA A 322 -2.49 23.74 -15.50
N GLY A 323 -2.17 23.11 -16.62
CA GLY A 323 -2.17 21.66 -16.81
C GLY A 323 -1.11 20.95 -15.95
N ALA A 324 0.10 21.49 -15.94
CA ALA A 324 1.19 20.97 -15.09
C ALA A 324 0.85 21.08 -13.60
N PHE A 325 0.26 22.21 -13.19
CA PHE A 325 -0.18 22.39 -11.81
C PHE A 325 -1.29 21.41 -11.43
N TRP A 326 -2.33 21.29 -12.27
CA TRP A 326 -3.40 20.32 -12.09
C TRP A 326 -2.86 18.88 -11.96
N TYR A 327 -1.92 18.50 -12.81
CA TYR A 327 -1.29 17.19 -12.78
C TYR A 327 -0.54 16.94 -11.47
N MET A 328 0.30 17.87 -11.05
CA MET A 328 1.05 17.77 -9.80
C MET A 328 0.15 17.73 -8.57
N GLU A 329 -0.92 18.51 -8.54
CA GLU A 329 -1.87 18.52 -7.43
C GLU A 329 -2.67 17.23 -7.36
N THR A 330 -3.21 16.77 -8.51
CA THR A 330 -4.11 15.61 -8.56
C THR A 330 -3.39 14.30 -8.29
N PHE A 331 -2.21 14.08 -8.87
CA PHE A 331 -1.53 12.80 -8.84
C PHE A 331 -0.48 12.68 -7.74
N TYR A 332 0.12 13.79 -7.33
CA TYR A 332 1.19 13.79 -6.34
C TYR A 332 0.83 14.54 -5.05
N ASP A 333 -0.34 15.20 -4.98
CA ASP A 333 -0.75 16.08 -3.88
C ASP A 333 0.24 17.25 -3.65
N LEU A 334 0.83 17.75 -4.73
CA LEU A 334 1.85 18.80 -4.72
C LEU A 334 1.30 20.16 -5.20
N GLY A 335 0.26 20.67 -4.56
CA GLY A 335 -0.34 21.97 -4.88
C GLY A 335 0.50 23.15 -4.40
N SER A 336 1.55 23.56 -5.15
CA SER A 336 2.36 24.78 -4.90
C SER A 336 2.87 25.33 -6.24
N ARG A 337 2.22 26.42 -6.73
CA ARG A 337 2.57 27.04 -8.02
C ARG A 337 3.98 27.58 -8.05
N ASP A 338 4.37 28.39 -7.08
CA ASP A 338 5.70 29.03 -7.06
C ASP A 338 6.85 27.99 -7.15
N ARG A 339 6.70 26.86 -6.45
CA ARG A 339 7.68 25.80 -6.47
C ARG A 339 7.67 24.99 -7.76
N LEU A 340 6.50 24.87 -8.38
CA LEU A 340 6.38 24.24 -9.68
C LEU A 340 7.03 25.08 -10.76
N ASP A 341 6.83 26.40 -10.74
CA ASP A 341 7.43 27.34 -11.68
C ASP A 341 8.96 27.33 -11.58
N ASP A 342 9.50 27.30 -10.35
CA ASP A 342 10.94 27.10 -10.11
C ASP A 342 11.43 25.77 -10.70
N ALA A 343 10.70 24.68 -10.47
CA ALA A 343 11.06 23.37 -10.98
C ALA A 343 11.01 23.28 -12.50
N LEU A 344 9.96 23.83 -13.13
CA LEU A 344 9.83 23.92 -14.60
C LEU A 344 10.98 24.71 -15.21
N THR A 345 11.35 25.85 -14.60
CA THR A 345 12.48 26.66 -15.03
C THR A 345 13.81 25.88 -14.98
N ILE A 346 14.05 25.15 -13.89
CA ILE A 346 15.28 24.35 -13.72
C ILE A 346 15.31 23.18 -14.71
N VAL A 347 14.19 22.49 -14.89
CA VAL A 347 14.09 21.35 -15.81
C VAL A 347 14.25 21.83 -17.26
N GLY A 348 13.56 22.90 -17.67
CA GLY A 348 13.69 23.51 -18.97
C GLY A 348 15.14 23.96 -19.28
N ALA A 349 15.80 24.59 -18.31
CA ALA A 349 17.19 25.00 -18.47
C ALA A 349 18.18 23.83 -18.56
N SER A 350 17.82 22.65 -18.02
CA SER A 350 18.65 21.44 -18.14
C SER A 350 18.44 20.68 -19.46
N ASN A 351 17.32 20.94 -20.14
CA ASN A 351 16.92 20.30 -21.41
C ASN A 351 16.80 21.39 -22.47
N THR A 352 17.91 21.74 -23.14
CA THR A 352 17.92 22.80 -24.13
C THR A 352 18.04 22.26 -25.54
N ILE A 353 17.37 22.93 -26.48
CA ILE A 353 17.51 22.72 -27.93
C ILE A 353 17.75 24.05 -28.58
N ASN A 354 18.25 24.03 -29.80
CA ASN A 354 18.39 25.20 -30.64
C ASN A 354 17.84 24.88 -32.04
N GLU A 355 16.58 25.31 -32.28
CA GLU A 355 15.86 24.98 -33.51
C GLU A 355 16.59 25.46 -34.77
N VAL A 356 17.23 26.63 -34.69
CA VAL A 356 17.99 27.18 -35.83
C VAL A 356 19.23 26.32 -36.10
N LYS A 357 19.93 25.92 -35.04
CA LYS A 357 21.12 25.05 -35.15
C LYS A 357 20.74 23.66 -35.71
N GLU A 358 19.66 23.06 -35.19
CA GLU A 358 19.16 21.78 -35.69
C GLU A 358 18.79 21.87 -37.18
N TYR A 359 18.08 22.93 -37.58
CA TYR A 359 17.74 23.16 -38.96
C TYR A 359 18.99 23.29 -39.85
N LEU A 360 19.93 24.11 -39.45
CA LEU A 360 21.18 24.33 -40.21
C LEU A 360 22.03 23.06 -40.32
N GLN A 361 22.11 22.27 -39.28
CA GLN A 361 22.83 20.99 -39.26
C GLN A 361 22.16 19.93 -40.12
N GLY A 362 20.83 19.98 -40.25
CA GLY A 362 20.04 19.08 -41.12
C GLY A 362 20.22 19.38 -42.60
N LEU A 363 20.73 20.56 -43.01
CA LEU A 363 20.93 20.94 -44.37
C LEU A 363 22.08 20.16 -45.01
N LYS A 364 21.84 19.62 -46.22
CA LYS A 364 22.87 19.00 -47.03
C LYS A 364 23.21 19.92 -48.22
N TRP A 365 24.47 20.31 -48.32
CA TRP A 365 24.92 21.11 -49.44
C TRP A 365 24.91 20.31 -50.73
N ASP A 366 24.33 20.88 -51.79
CA ASP A 366 24.22 20.28 -53.11
C ASP A 366 25.44 20.55 -54.02
N GLY A 367 26.50 21.15 -53.46
CA GLY A 367 27.74 21.46 -54.19
C GLY A 367 27.69 22.76 -55.01
N LYS A 368 26.56 23.46 -55.03
CA LYS A 368 26.43 24.69 -55.86
C LYS A 368 26.74 25.94 -55.04
N LYS A 369 27.66 26.76 -55.53
CA LYS A 369 28.03 28.04 -54.90
C LYS A 369 27.01 29.12 -55.25
N ARG A 370 26.07 29.42 -54.33
CA ARG A 370 25.00 30.43 -54.51
C ARG A 370 25.20 31.69 -53.68
N VAL A 371 25.93 31.58 -52.57
CA VAL A 371 26.02 32.63 -51.54
C VAL A 371 26.47 33.96 -52.12
N GLU A 372 27.52 33.94 -52.94
CA GLU A 372 28.10 35.15 -53.51
C GLU A 372 27.17 35.82 -54.53
N ARG A 373 26.34 35.06 -55.23
CA ARG A 373 25.46 35.56 -56.26
C ARG A 373 24.00 35.77 -55.80
N LEU A 374 23.69 35.58 -54.55
CA LEU A 374 22.31 35.60 -54.02
C LEU A 374 21.67 36.98 -54.20
N LEU A 375 22.38 38.07 -53.98
CA LEU A 375 21.86 39.42 -54.22
C LEU A 375 21.62 39.73 -55.72
N PRO A 376 22.56 39.45 -56.63
CA PRO A 376 22.31 39.63 -58.07
C PRO A 376 21.20 38.73 -58.60
N ASP A 377 21.28 37.41 -58.31
CA ASP A 377 20.41 36.41 -58.95
C ASP A 377 18.95 36.44 -58.44
N TYR A 378 18.73 36.79 -57.18
CA TYR A 378 17.39 36.73 -56.53
C TYR A 378 16.81 38.09 -56.14
N LEU A 379 17.62 39.11 -55.93
CA LEU A 379 17.18 40.43 -55.48
C LEU A 379 17.47 41.53 -56.49
N GLY A 380 18.00 41.21 -57.69
CA GLY A 380 18.23 42.16 -58.81
C GLY A 380 19.31 43.22 -58.49
N ALA A 381 20.20 42.95 -57.55
CA ALA A 381 21.30 43.86 -57.26
C ALA A 381 22.38 43.79 -58.35
N GLU A 382 23.19 44.89 -58.53
CA GLU A 382 24.32 44.91 -59.40
C GLU A 382 25.31 43.80 -59.16
N ASP A 383 25.73 43.07 -60.15
CA ASP A 383 26.74 42.00 -60.01
C ASP A 383 28.13 42.60 -59.83
N SER A 384 28.58 42.73 -58.57
CA SER A 384 29.83 43.40 -58.24
C SER A 384 30.55 42.63 -57.10
N VAL A 385 31.85 42.85 -57.02
CA VAL A 385 32.68 42.29 -55.90
C VAL A 385 32.16 42.73 -54.53
N TYR A 386 31.56 43.90 -54.45
CA TYR A 386 30.97 44.42 -53.22
C TYR A 386 29.73 43.67 -52.81
N THR A 387 28.79 43.44 -53.72
CA THR A 387 27.54 42.69 -53.43
C THR A 387 27.84 41.25 -53.06
N HIS A 388 28.78 40.59 -53.69
CA HIS A 388 29.24 39.25 -53.35
C HIS A 388 29.85 39.20 -51.93
N ALA A 389 30.73 40.18 -51.62
CA ALA A 389 31.41 40.22 -50.30
C ALA A 389 30.43 40.50 -49.16
N ILE A 390 29.46 41.41 -49.37
CA ILE A 390 28.41 41.69 -48.35
C ILE A 390 27.60 40.47 -48.08
N MET A 391 27.07 39.79 -49.12
CA MET A 391 26.21 38.67 -48.92
C MET A 391 26.91 37.50 -48.22
N LYS A 392 28.14 37.21 -48.60
CA LYS A 392 28.97 36.21 -47.95
C LYS A 392 29.17 36.52 -46.45
N LYS A 393 29.56 37.76 -46.12
CA LYS A 393 29.78 38.20 -44.75
C LYS A 393 28.49 38.15 -43.91
N SER A 394 27.35 38.61 -44.50
CA SER A 394 26.07 38.63 -43.80
C SER A 394 25.58 37.25 -43.42
N LEU A 395 25.65 36.29 -44.36
CA LEU A 395 25.24 34.92 -44.07
C LEU A 395 26.21 34.19 -43.14
N CYS A 396 27.53 34.40 -43.29
CA CYS A 396 28.48 33.84 -42.33
C CYS A 396 28.27 34.41 -40.90
N ALA A 397 27.96 35.69 -40.77
CA ALA A 397 27.67 36.32 -39.49
C ALA A 397 26.33 35.79 -38.88
N ALA A 398 25.33 35.54 -39.73
CA ALA A 398 24.02 34.96 -39.27
C ALA A 398 24.20 33.54 -38.72
N VAL A 399 25.07 32.73 -39.30
CA VAL A 399 25.33 31.34 -38.83
C VAL A 399 26.28 31.28 -37.68
N ALA A 400 27.18 32.24 -37.54
CA ALA A 400 28.19 32.28 -36.46
C ALA A 400 27.62 32.83 -35.14
N ARG A 401 26.41 33.39 -35.13
CA ARG A 401 25.75 33.95 -33.95
C ARG A 401 24.90 32.91 -33.25
#